data_27bde00cc050ed248616667530feda42
#
_entry.id   27bde00cc050ed248616667530feda42
#
_cell.length_a   1.000
_cell.length_b   1.000
_cell.length_c   1.000
_cell.angle_alpha   90.00
_cell.angle_beta   90.00
_cell.angle_gamma   90.00
#
_symmetry.space_group_name_H-M   'P 1'
#
loop_
_entity.id
_entity.type
_entity.pdbx_description
1 polymer ?
#
loop_
_entity_poly.entity_id
_entity_poly.type
_entity_poly.pdbx_seq_one_letter_code
_entity_poly.pdbx_strand_id
1 'polypeptide(L)'
;MILNYLQIKPGASLTINKGCNVYFGGGAAMLVEGALNVNGTDTSNMVTFRGVRLDKDVADRPYDDFPGQYAGVFFLRNSTGNFNYLKMRNSAYGINVGNIKTSDNAADNILQLQSLNLNSAPEVSIKNSMIYNHAFFGIFGFMGKIRAENTLVYNCGKNVVGLYFGGDYEFTHCTFYTRGSAYVSHTQEPAFYMNNFFSYDITQPSINADSSRAAFVNCILYGTLDEEIVAEGSTQNIKKIDLSFSHCILKTKETLNPPVFVVCKKDDPQFVNIMRNNYKLKVTSPGSNFGIPVSVVTDLEGFSRSNPPDIGAYEIQ
;
A
#
# COMPACT_ATOMS: atom_id res chain seq x y z
N MET A 1 22.72 7.68 -3.40
CA MET A 1 22.72 6.40 -2.68
C MET A 1 22.59 6.65 -1.19
N ILE A 2 21.77 5.87 -0.48
CA ILE A 2 21.57 5.91 0.97
C ILE A 2 22.21 4.64 1.54
N LEU A 3 23.27 4.77 2.36
CA LEU A 3 24.00 3.59 2.87
C LEU A 3 23.42 3.05 4.18
N ASN A 4 23.00 3.94 5.10
CA ASN A 4 22.41 3.56 6.39
C ASN A 4 20.98 4.09 6.49
N TYR A 5 20.83 5.36 6.86
CA TYR A 5 19.54 6.02 6.87
C TYR A 5 19.66 7.48 6.41
N LEU A 6 18.56 7.96 5.83
CA LEU A 6 18.34 9.36 5.52
C LEU A 6 17.16 9.85 6.36
N GLN A 7 17.39 10.86 7.19
CA GLN A 7 16.33 11.47 7.99
C GLN A 7 15.95 12.84 7.42
N ILE A 8 14.68 13.03 7.15
CA ILE A 8 14.08 14.33 6.81
C ILE A 8 13.47 14.87 8.09
N LYS A 9 14.17 15.80 8.74
CA LYS A 9 13.81 16.33 10.05
C LYS A 9 12.51 17.16 10.01
N PRO A 10 11.83 17.38 11.15
CA PRO A 10 10.67 18.28 11.23
C PRO A 10 11.01 19.66 10.64
N GLY A 11 10.09 20.19 9.82
CA GLY A 11 10.26 21.46 9.11
C GLY A 11 11.16 21.40 7.86
N ALA A 12 11.86 20.28 7.61
CA ALA A 12 12.63 20.09 6.38
C ALA A 12 11.78 19.44 5.28
N SER A 13 12.18 19.67 4.03
CA SER A 13 11.58 19.05 2.86
C SER A 13 12.64 18.48 1.92
N LEU A 14 12.40 17.26 1.42
CA LEU A 14 13.19 16.67 0.34
C LEU A 14 12.30 16.50 -0.89
N THR A 15 12.76 17.00 -2.04
CA THR A 15 12.11 16.80 -3.33
C THR A 15 13.02 15.96 -4.23
N ILE A 16 12.46 14.86 -4.78
CA ILE A 16 13.15 13.98 -5.72
C ILE A 16 12.41 14.08 -7.05
N ASN A 17 13.09 14.59 -8.05
CA ASN A 17 12.51 14.88 -9.35
C ASN A 17 12.54 13.66 -10.29
N LYS A 18 11.76 13.76 -11.37
CA LYS A 18 11.58 12.73 -12.40
C LYS A 18 12.87 12.07 -12.87
N GLY A 19 12.81 10.79 -13.11
CA GLY A 19 13.91 9.99 -13.64
C GLY A 19 15.03 9.69 -12.64
N CYS A 20 14.96 10.20 -11.41
CA CYS A 20 15.96 9.91 -10.39
C CYS A 20 15.88 8.44 -9.93
N ASN A 21 17.05 7.82 -9.74
CA ASN A 21 17.17 6.52 -9.10
C ASN A 21 17.77 6.69 -7.70
N VAL A 22 17.05 6.27 -6.69
CA VAL A 22 17.49 6.24 -5.29
C VAL A 22 17.86 4.81 -4.93
N TYR A 23 19.13 4.58 -4.66
CA TYR A 23 19.66 3.29 -4.28
C TYR A 23 19.84 3.20 -2.77
N PHE A 24 19.37 2.11 -2.18
CA PHE A 24 19.48 1.86 -0.75
C PHE A 24 20.44 0.71 -0.48
N GLY A 25 21.40 0.94 0.41
CA GLY A 25 22.31 -0.09 0.94
C GLY A 25 21.56 -1.12 1.79
N GLY A 26 22.25 -2.18 2.16
CA GLY A 26 21.67 -3.23 3.00
C GLY A 26 21.15 -2.68 4.33
N GLY A 27 19.88 -2.89 4.62
CA GLY A 27 19.22 -2.39 5.84
C GLY A 27 18.95 -0.88 5.88
N ALA A 28 19.29 -0.13 4.82
CA ALA A 28 19.09 1.32 4.79
C ALA A 28 17.60 1.70 4.83
N ALA A 29 17.31 2.86 5.39
CA ALA A 29 15.96 3.40 5.53
C ALA A 29 15.90 4.89 5.19
N MET A 30 14.70 5.37 4.82
CA MET A 30 14.36 6.78 4.79
C MET A 30 13.35 7.06 5.90
N LEU A 31 13.71 7.94 6.83
CA LEU A 31 12.86 8.37 7.95
C LEU A 31 12.34 9.77 7.69
N VAL A 32 11.04 9.93 7.63
CA VAL A 32 10.38 11.20 7.29
C VAL A 32 9.65 11.72 8.50
N GLU A 33 10.11 12.81 9.07
CA GLU A 33 9.47 13.62 10.11
C GLU A 33 9.09 15.01 9.58
N GLY A 34 9.52 15.36 8.38
CA GLY A 34 9.18 16.55 7.62
C GLY A 34 8.34 16.22 6.39
N ALA A 35 8.75 16.70 5.21
CA ALA A 35 8.04 16.48 3.95
C ALA A 35 8.91 15.76 2.91
N LEU A 36 8.37 14.72 2.28
CA LEU A 36 8.99 14.04 1.14
C LEU A 36 8.11 14.20 -0.09
N ASN A 37 8.67 14.76 -1.17
CA ASN A 37 8.00 14.91 -2.45
C ASN A 37 8.75 14.13 -3.54
N VAL A 38 8.06 13.24 -4.21
CA VAL A 38 8.57 12.44 -5.32
C VAL A 38 7.78 12.79 -6.57
N ASN A 39 8.45 13.45 -7.53
CA ASN A 39 7.82 14.10 -8.67
C ASN A 39 8.23 13.43 -9.99
N GLY A 40 7.84 12.17 -10.21
CA GLY A 40 7.81 11.59 -11.54
C GLY A 40 6.71 12.23 -12.40
N THR A 41 6.78 12.07 -13.71
CA THR A 41 5.82 12.72 -14.64
C THR A 41 5.01 11.75 -15.48
N ASP A 42 5.56 10.59 -15.74
CA ASP A 42 4.98 9.53 -16.57
C ASP A 42 5.72 8.20 -16.34
N THR A 43 5.27 7.12 -16.95
CA THR A 43 5.87 5.78 -16.78
C THR A 43 7.31 5.66 -17.30
N SER A 44 7.75 6.54 -18.21
CA SER A 44 9.13 6.58 -18.72
C SER A 44 10.05 7.39 -17.81
N ASN A 45 9.50 8.29 -17.01
CA ASN A 45 10.19 9.22 -16.13
C ASN A 45 9.83 9.00 -14.64
N MET A 46 9.53 7.78 -14.25
CA MET A 46 9.31 7.42 -12.84
C MET A 46 10.56 7.68 -12.00
N VAL A 47 10.34 8.05 -10.75
CA VAL A 47 11.40 7.99 -9.73
C VAL A 47 11.48 6.56 -9.22
N THR A 48 12.69 5.99 -9.20
CA THR A 48 12.88 4.58 -8.79
C THR A 48 13.55 4.49 -7.43
N PHE A 49 12.95 3.75 -6.49
CA PHE A 49 13.53 3.36 -5.21
C PHE A 49 13.82 1.87 -5.22
N ARG A 50 15.08 1.47 -4.98
CA ARG A 50 15.52 0.08 -5.04
C ARG A 50 16.79 -0.19 -4.23
N GLY A 51 17.09 -1.45 -3.97
CA GLY A 51 18.38 -1.85 -3.41
C GLY A 51 19.56 -1.56 -4.35
N VAL A 52 20.75 -1.48 -3.79
CA VAL A 52 22.00 -1.24 -4.54
C VAL A 52 22.48 -2.44 -5.36
N ARG A 53 22.01 -3.66 -5.04
CA ARG A 53 22.44 -4.89 -5.71
C ARG A 53 21.83 -4.97 -7.10
N LEU A 54 22.68 -4.88 -8.11
CA LEU A 54 22.35 -4.97 -9.54
C LEU A 54 22.93 -6.25 -10.19
N ASP A 55 23.69 -6.99 -9.42
CA ASP A 55 24.35 -8.23 -9.78
C ASP A 55 23.40 -9.45 -9.64
N LYS A 56 23.95 -10.62 -9.81
CA LYS A 56 23.27 -11.90 -9.62
C LYS A 56 23.86 -12.65 -8.43
N ASP A 57 23.08 -13.55 -7.87
CA ASP A 57 23.55 -14.47 -6.85
C ASP A 57 24.35 -15.66 -7.46
N VAL A 58 24.83 -16.54 -6.61
CA VAL A 58 25.62 -17.73 -7.01
C VAL A 58 24.84 -18.72 -7.88
N ALA A 59 23.53 -18.62 -7.95
CA ALA A 59 22.65 -19.41 -8.80
C ALA A 59 22.19 -18.65 -10.06
N ASP A 60 22.91 -17.59 -10.45
CA ASP A 60 22.65 -16.72 -11.62
C ASP A 60 21.27 -16.01 -11.58
N ARG A 61 20.68 -15.84 -10.36
CA ARG A 61 19.40 -15.17 -10.18
C ARG A 61 19.61 -13.68 -9.94
N PRO A 62 18.90 -12.78 -10.64
CA PRO A 62 19.05 -11.34 -10.45
C PRO A 62 18.68 -10.92 -9.02
N TYR A 63 19.55 -10.18 -8.35
CA TYR A 63 19.21 -9.58 -7.04
C TYR A 63 18.03 -8.61 -7.15
N ASP A 64 17.71 -8.16 -8.34
CA ASP A 64 16.54 -7.36 -8.65
C ASP A 64 15.20 -8.06 -8.33
N ASP A 65 15.21 -9.37 -8.19
CA ASP A 65 14.03 -10.16 -7.83
C ASP A 65 13.93 -10.46 -6.32
N PHE A 66 14.98 -10.13 -5.52
CA PHE A 66 14.98 -10.41 -4.09
C PHE A 66 14.36 -9.27 -3.28
N PRO A 67 13.34 -9.55 -2.45
CA PRO A 67 12.81 -8.59 -1.48
C PRO A 67 13.74 -8.41 -0.28
N GLY A 68 13.48 -7.41 0.57
CA GLY A 68 14.18 -7.24 1.84
C GLY A 68 15.60 -6.67 1.74
N GLN A 69 16.00 -6.08 0.61
CA GLN A 69 17.34 -5.53 0.42
C GLN A 69 17.62 -4.29 1.27
N TYR A 70 16.59 -3.54 1.65
CA TYR A 70 16.65 -2.37 2.52
C TYR A 70 15.38 -2.27 3.36
N ALA A 71 15.37 -1.43 4.39
CA ALA A 71 14.25 -1.40 5.32
C ALA A 71 12.98 -0.81 4.68
N GLY A 72 13.04 0.37 4.07
CA GLY A 72 11.86 1.02 3.46
C GLY A 72 11.82 2.52 3.67
N VAL A 73 10.64 3.13 3.45
CA VAL A 73 10.35 4.54 3.69
C VAL A 73 9.32 4.67 4.81
N PHE A 74 9.65 5.40 5.86
CA PHE A 74 8.86 5.49 7.09
C PHE A 74 8.45 6.94 7.36
N PHE A 75 7.15 7.20 7.29
CA PHE A 75 6.54 8.46 7.66
C PHE A 75 6.13 8.42 9.12
N LEU A 76 6.68 9.32 9.92
CA LEU A 76 6.43 9.41 11.35
C LEU A 76 5.47 10.55 11.64
N ARG A 77 5.10 10.70 12.90
CA ARG A 77 4.11 11.70 13.36
C ARG A 77 4.34 13.09 12.76
N ASN A 78 3.28 13.72 12.28
CA ASN A 78 3.25 15.05 11.66
C ASN A 78 4.00 15.18 10.32
N SER A 79 4.45 14.10 9.72
CA SER A 79 5.12 14.14 8.42
C SER A 79 4.13 14.10 7.25
N THR A 80 4.60 14.52 6.09
CA THR A 80 3.82 14.47 4.86
C THR A 80 4.60 13.81 3.72
N GLY A 81 3.88 13.10 2.85
CA GLY A 81 4.43 12.47 1.66
C GLY A 81 3.58 12.71 0.43
N ASN A 82 4.22 13.08 -0.68
CA ASN A 82 3.56 13.17 -1.97
C ASN A 82 4.36 12.37 -2.98
N PHE A 83 3.77 11.29 -3.47
CA PHE A 83 4.37 10.44 -4.49
C PHE A 83 3.56 10.53 -5.79
N ASN A 84 4.22 10.88 -6.87
CA ASN A 84 3.68 10.81 -8.20
C ASN A 84 4.67 10.08 -9.11
N TYR A 85 4.23 9.04 -9.80
CA TYR A 85 5.05 8.17 -10.63
C TYR A 85 6.30 7.65 -9.89
N LEU A 86 6.08 7.04 -8.72
CA LEU A 86 7.09 6.27 -7.99
C LEU A 86 7.10 4.82 -8.46
N LYS A 87 8.28 4.25 -8.67
CA LYS A 87 8.53 2.82 -8.81
C LYS A 87 9.37 2.36 -7.62
N MET A 88 8.75 1.67 -6.66
CA MET A 88 9.43 1.21 -5.44
C MET A 88 9.41 -0.30 -5.35
N ARG A 89 10.58 -0.91 -5.06
CA ARG A 89 10.71 -2.36 -4.98
C ARG A 89 11.81 -2.82 -4.06
N ASN A 90 11.72 -4.08 -3.66
CA ASN A 90 12.76 -4.88 -3.03
C ASN A 90 13.11 -4.46 -1.59
N SER A 91 12.32 -3.64 -0.92
CA SER A 91 12.52 -3.37 0.51
C SER A 91 11.90 -4.45 1.39
N ALA A 92 12.20 -4.40 2.67
CA ALA A 92 11.47 -5.17 3.67
C ALA A 92 10.05 -4.64 3.80
N TYR A 93 9.91 -3.33 3.99
CA TYR A 93 8.66 -2.60 4.03
C TYR A 93 8.64 -1.57 2.89
N GLY A 94 7.54 -1.45 2.16
CA GLY A 94 7.40 -0.42 1.14
C GLY A 94 7.21 0.97 1.74
N ILE A 95 6.02 1.56 1.62
CA ILE A 95 5.67 2.83 2.22
C ILE A 95 4.97 2.59 3.55
N ASN A 96 5.56 3.09 4.64
CA ASN A 96 5.02 2.97 6.00
C ASN A 96 4.55 4.34 6.49
N VAL A 97 3.30 4.43 6.92
CA VAL A 97 2.65 5.66 7.38
C VAL A 97 2.18 5.43 8.81
N GLY A 98 3.09 5.67 9.76
CA GLY A 98 2.90 5.34 11.16
C GLY A 98 2.85 6.57 12.07
N ASN A 99 1.75 6.78 12.78
CA ASN A 99 1.61 7.86 13.75
C ASN A 99 2.36 7.55 15.07
N ILE A 100 3.61 7.13 14.94
CA ILE A 100 4.47 6.84 16.08
C ILE A 100 5.65 7.81 16.11
N LYS A 101 6.20 8.01 17.29
CA LYS A 101 7.48 8.68 17.50
C LYS A 101 8.47 7.61 17.96
N THR A 102 9.67 7.63 17.41
CA THR A 102 10.71 6.72 17.88
C THR A 102 11.07 6.98 19.35
N SER A 103 10.97 5.96 20.19
CA SER A 103 11.43 5.98 21.59
C SER A 103 12.05 4.64 21.93
N ASP A 104 13.18 4.68 22.63
CA ASP A 104 13.87 3.49 23.11
C ASP A 104 13.23 2.91 24.39
N ASN A 105 12.25 3.61 24.96
CA ASN A 105 11.58 3.20 26.18
C ASN A 105 10.22 2.53 25.88
N ALA A 106 10.06 1.28 26.30
CA ALA A 106 8.84 0.51 26.09
C ALA A 106 7.60 1.12 26.80
N ALA A 107 7.77 1.71 27.99
CA ALA A 107 6.67 2.37 28.69
C ALA A 107 6.19 3.62 27.96
N ASP A 108 7.11 4.38 27.36
CA ASP A 108 6.76 5.53 26.52
C ASP A 108 5.98 5.10 25.28
N ASN A 109 6.28 3.93 24.72
CA ASN A 109 5.57 3.40 23.55
C ASN A 109 4.11 3.08 23.88
N ILE A 110 3.80 2.54 25.08
CA ILE A 110 2.43 2.29 25.53
C ILE A 110 1.65 3.60 25.69
N LEU A 111 2.23 4.57 26.39
CA LEU A 111 1.61 5.90 26.55
C LEU A 111 1.40 6.60 25.20
N GLN A 112 2.33 6.43 24.26
CA GLN A 112 2.17 6.94 22.91
C GLN A 112 0.98 6.34 22.21
N LEU A 113 0.80 5.01 22.23
CA LEU A 113 -0.34 4.35 21.60
C LEU A 113 -1.69 4.89 22.13
N GLN A 114 -1.79 5.11 23.44
CA GLN A 114 -2.99 5.68 24.06
C GLN A 114 -3.26 7.15 23.67
N SER A 115 -2.22 7.86 23.24
CA SER A 115 -2.31 9.28 22.84
C SER A 115 -2.48 9.50 21.32
N LEU A 116 -2.46 8.43 20.53
CA LEU A 116 -2.55 8.53 19.08
C LEU A 116 -3.92 9.04 18.64
N ASN A 117 -3.91 9.98 17.72
CA ASN A 117 -5.10 10.54 17.09
C ASN A 117 -4.79 11.02 15.67
N LEU A 118 -5.83 11.26 14.87
CA LEU A 118 -5.66 11.64 13.47
C LEU A 118 -5.11 13.09 13.28
N ASN A 119 -5.08 13.95 14.30
CA ASN A 119 -4.58 15.32 14.15
C ASN A 119 -3.06 15.35 13.95
N SER A 120 -2.35 14.42 14.57
CA SER A 120 -0.89 14.28 14.42
C SER A 120 -0.48 13.13 13.49
N ALA A 121 -1.44 12.49 12.83
CA ALA A 121 -1.16 11.39 11.91
C ALA A 121 -0.33 11.87 10.72
N PRO A 122 0.67 11.10 10.30
CA PRO A 122 1.34 11.35 9.02
C PRO A 122 0.34 11.22 7.88
N GLU A 123 0.49 12.05 6.85
CA GLU A 123 -0.39 12.07 5.68
C GLU A 123 0.38 11.84 4.40
N VAL A 124 -0.02 10.82 3.63
CA VAL A 124 0.68 10.42 2.41
C VAL A 124 -0.29 10.28 1.24
N SER A 125 0.01 10.98 0.16
CA SER A 125 -0.63 10.83 -1.15
C SER A 125 0.26 10.00 -2.07
N ILE A 126 -0.32 9.00 -2.74
CA ILE A 126 0.39 8.11 -3.67
C ILE A 126 -0.39 8.08 -4.98
N LYS A 127 0.20 8.59 -6.07
CA LYS A 127 -0.46 8.64 -7.37
C LYS A 127 0.38 7.98 -8.45
N ASN A 128 -0.28 7.32 -9.40
CA ASN A 128 0.34 6.78 -10.62
C ASN A 128 1.61 5.95 -10.32
N SER A 129 1.58 5.12 -9.29
CA SER A 129 2.79 4.51 -8.74
C SER A 129 2.75 2.99 -8.77
N MET A 130 3.94 2.37 -8.77
CA MET A 130 4.14 0.93 -8.71
C MET A 130 4.96 0.57 -7.47
N ILE A 131 4.40 -0.26 -6.58
CA ILE A 131 5.02 -0.69 -5.32
C ILE A 131 4.98 -2.21 -5.29
N TYR A 132 6.14 -2.88 -5.28
CA TYR A 132 6.13 -4.32 -5.42
C TYR A 132 7.37 -5.04 -4.89
N ASN A 133 7.21 -6.33 -4.70
CA ASN A 133 8.28 -7.24 -4.31
C ASN A 133 8.93 -6.83 -2.98
N HIS A 134 8.10 -6.63 -1.96
CA HIS A 134 8.52 -6.33 -0.60
C HIS A 134 8.45 -7.57 0.28
N ALA A 135 9.38 -7.71 1.25
CA ALA A 135 9.41 -8.89 2.12
C ALA A 135 8.20 -8.97 3.05
N PHE A 136 7.65 -7.82 3.45
CA PHE A 136 6.47 -7.75 4.32
C PHE A 136 5.32 -7.00 3.65
N PHE A 137 5.28 -5.68 3.71
CA PHE A 137 4.16 -4.85 3.26
C PHE A 137 4.51 -4.02 2.03
N GLY A 138 3.56 -3.85 1.12
CA GLY A 138 3.64 -2.83 0.07
C GLY A 138 3.32 -1.44 0.63
N ILE A 139 2.13 -1.31 1.19
CA ILE A 139 1.67 -0.13 1.92
C ILE A 139 1.30 -0.55 3.34
N PHE A 140 1.87 0.11 4.32
CA PHE A 140 1.55 -0.11 5.74
C PHE A 140 1.05 1.18 6.38
N GLY A 141 -0.13 1.12 7.01
CA GLY A 141 -0.72 2.19 7.78
C GLY A 141 -0.80 1.82 9.25
N PHE A 142 -0.44 2.75 10.15
CA PHE A 142 -0.61 2.61 11.58
C PHE A 142 -1.09 3.94 12.17
N MET A 143 -2.41 4.09 12.35
CA MET A 143 -3.05 5.36 12.69
C MET A 143 -2.58 6.50 11.76
N GLY A 144 -2.42 6.22 10.47
CA GLY A 144 -1.99 7.15 9.44
C GLY A 144 -3.13 7.65 8.56
N LYS A 145 -2.81 8.51 7.62
CA LYS A 145 -3.70 8.94 6.54
C LYS A 145 -3.05 8.63 5.19
N ILE A 146 -3.74 7.86 4.35
CA ILE A 146 -3.25 7.53 3.01
C ILE A 146 -4.35 7.80 1.99
N ARG A 147 -3.99 8.47 0.90
CA ARG A 147 -4.80 8.65 -0.30
C ARG A 147 -4.03 8.11 -1.49
N ALA A 148 -4.52 7.03 -2.09
CA ALA A 148 -3.86 6.43 -3.25
C ALA A 148 -4.78 6.43 -4.46
N GLU A 149 -4.22 6.82 -5.61
CA GLU A 149 -4.91 6.87 -6.90
C GLU A 149 -4.04 6.18 -7.97
N ASN A 150 -4.66 5.45 -8.89
CA ASN A 150 -3.96 4.80 -10.02
C ASN A 150 -2.69 4.04 -9.58
N THR A 151 -2.74 3.35 -8.44
CA THR A 151 -1.55 2.72 -7.87
C THR A 151 -1.65 1.21 -7.99
N LEU A 152 -0.60 0.61 -8.53
CA LEU A 152 -0.42 -0.83 -8.60
C LEU A 152 0.49 -1.30 -7.46
N VAL A 153 -0.04 -2.17 -6.57
CA VAL A 153 0.76 -2.79 -5.51
C VAL A 153 0.65 -4.30 -5.62
N TYR A 154 1.79 -4.99 -5.69
CA TYR A 154 1.76 -6.43 -5.87
C TYR A 154 2.95 -7.17 -5.26
N ASN A 155 2.76 -8.44 -5.02
CA ASN A 155 3.80 -9.40 -4.64
C ASN A 155 4.55 -8.98 -3.37
N CYS A 156 3.83 -8.91 -2.24
CA CYS A 156 4.38 -8.63 -0.92
C CYS A 156 4.19 -9.85 -0.01
N GLY A 157 5.17 -10.10 0.87
CA GLY A 157 5.24 -11.34 1.63
C GLY A 157 4.29 -11.43 2.81
N LYS A 158 3.77 -10.28 3.30
CA LYS A 158 2.71 -10.26 4.30
C LYS A 158 1.42 -9.72 3.68
N ASN A 159 1.22 -8.44 3.67
CA ASN A 159 0.05 -7.85 3.01
C ASN A 159 0.49 -6.88 1.91
N VAL A 160 -0.26 -6.82 0.83
CA VAL A 160 -0.10 -5.78 -0.17
C VAL A 160 -0.47 -4.42 0.44
N VAL A 161 -1.56 -4.41 1.21
CA VAL A 161 -1.97 -3.28 2.06
C VAL A 161 -2.30 -3.80 3.45
N GLY A 162 -1.57 -3.34 4.47
CA GLY A 162 -1.81 -3.63 5.87
C GLY A 162 -2.12 -2.36 6.66
N LEU A 163 -3.32 -2.25 7.23
CA LEU A 163 -3.81 -1.10 7.97
C LEU A 163 -4.05 -1.48 9.43
N TYR A 164 -3.13 -1.10 10.28
CA TYR A 164 -3.14 -1.51 11.68
C TYR A 164 -3.45 -0.34 12.62
N PHE A 165 -4.15 -0.64 13.70
CA PHE A 165 -4.47 0.30 14.76
C PHE A 165 -5.23 1.54 14.25
N GLY A 166 -6.17 1.36 13.32
CA GLY A 166 -6.99 2.45 12.79
C GLY A 166 -6.27 3.37 11.79
N GLY A 167 -6.86 4.53 11.57
CA GLY A 167 -6.41 5.50 10.57
C GLY A 167 -7.53 5.95 9.62
N ASP A 168 -7.18 6.71 8.59
CA ASP A 168 -8.11 7.19 7.55
C ASP A 168 -7.49 7.00 6.15
N TYR A 169 -8.08 6.11 5.37
CA TYR A 169 -7.49 5.58 4.13
C TYR A 169 -8.48 5.63 2.97
N GLU A 170 -8.02 6.09 1.81
CA GLU A 170 -8.81 6.10 0.58
C GLU A 170 -7.98 5.59 -0.60
N PHE A 171 -8.59 4.71 -1.37
CA PHE A 171 -7.97 4.08 -2.53
C PHE A 171 -8.92 4.21 -3.73
N THR A 172 -8.46 4.82 -4.83
CA THR A 172 -9.26 5.03 -6.02
C THR A 172 -8.53 4.52 -7.25
N HIS A 173 -9.17 3.70 -8.06
CA HIS A 173 -8.56 3.09 -9.23
C HIS A 173 -7.23 2.39 -8.94
N CYS A 174 -7.14 1.66 -7.82
CA CYS A 174 -5.94 0.90 -7.46
C CYS A 174 -6.08 -0.58 -7.80
N THR A 175 -4.97 -1.22 -8.10
CA THR A 175 -4.87 -2.68 -8.26
C THR A 175 -3.95 -3.26 -7.19
N PHE A 176 -4.48 -4.14 -6.35
CA PHE A 176 -3.79 -4.87 -5.30
C PHE A 176 -3.82 -6.35 -5.63
N TYR A 177 -2.64 -6.94 -5.88
CA TYR A 177 -2.58 -8.34 -6.26
C TYR A 177 -1.39 -9.06 -5.63
N THR A 178 -1.62 -10.27 -5.16
CA THR A 178 -0.53 -11.13 -4.70
C THR A 178 -0.76 -12.59 -5.05
N ARG A 179 0.31 -13.28 -5.38
CA ARG A 179 0.32 -14.71 -5.69
C ARG A 179 1.51 -15.45 -5.10
N GLY A 180 2.40 -14.69 -4.45
CA GLY A 180 3.72 -15.19 -4.13
C GLY A 180 4.66 -15.28 -5.36
N SER A 181 5.89 -15.60 -5.08
CA SER A 181 6.94 -15.82 -6.08
C SER A 181 7.99 -16.79 -5.51
N ALA A 182 9.08 -17.03 -6.24
CA ALA A 182 10.19 -17.81 -5.72
C ALA A 182 10.83 -17.20 -4.45
N TYR A 183 10.59 -15.91 -4.18
CA TYR A 183 11.21 -15.17 -3.08
C TYR A 183 10.21 -14.54 -2.10
N VAL A 184 8.94 -14.56 -2.44
CA VAL A 184 7.85 -13.99 -1.64
C VAL A 184 6.81 -15.08 -1.42
N SER A 185 6.64 -15.51 -0.16
CA SER A 185 5.59 -16.45 0.20
C SER A 185 4.23 -15.75 0.25
N HIS A 186 3.19 -16.42 -0.27
CA HIS A 186 1.80 -15.98 -0.14
C HIS A 186 0.93 -17.21 0.09
N THR A 187 0.88 -17.68 1.32
CA THR A 187 0.20 -18.93 1.70
C THR A 187 -0.78 -18.78 2.85
N GLN A 188 -0.70 -17.69 3.61
CA GLN A 188 -1.52 -17.49 4.82
C GLN A 188 -2.06 -16.07 4.95
N GLU A 189 -1.25 -15.06 4.63
CA GLU A 189 -1.61 -13.66 4.85
C GLU A 189 -2.41 -13.12 3.66
N PRO A 190 -3.56 -12.42 3.89
CA PRO A 190 -4.38 -11.88 2.81
C PRO A 190 -3.70 -10.69 2.11
N ALA A 191 -4.15 -10.35 0.90
CA ALA A 191 -3.67 -9.15 0.19
C ALA A 191 -3.96 -7.88 0.99
N PHE A 192 -5.15 -7.78 1.58
CA PHE A 192 -5.58 -6.67 2.42
C PHE A 192 -5.91 -7.14 3.84
N TYR A 193 -5.29 -6.49 4.82
CA TYR A 193 -5.62 -6.66 6.23
C TYR A 193 -5.85 -5.32 6.92
N MET A 194 -6.86 -5.26 7.78
CA MET A 194 -7.17 -4.08 8.59
C MET A 194 -7.60 -4.48 10.00
N ASN A 195 -7.11 -3.74 11.01
CA ASN A 195 -7.65 -3.83 12.37
C ASN A 195 -7.73 -2.47 13.06
N ASN A 196 -8.47 -2.41 14.17
CA ASN A 196 -8.64 -1.21 14.98
C ASN A 196 -8.14 -1.36 16.42
N PHE A 197 -7.25 -2.31 16.68
CA PHE A 197 -6.73 -2.56 18.01
C PHE A 197 -5.25 -2.95 17.98
N PHE A 198 -4.60 -2.81 19.12
CA PHE A 198 -3.25 -3.31 19.37
C PHE A 198 -3.25 -4.11 20.68
N SER A 199 -2.67 -5.29 20.66
CA SER A 199 -2.52 -6.14 21.84
C SER A 199 -1.04 -6.44 22.07
N TYR A 200 -0.57 -6.18 23.28
CA TYR A 200 0.80 -6.54 23.67
C TYR A 200 0.94 -7.99 24.08
N ASP A 201 -0.12 -8.49 24.73
CA ASP A 201 -0.17 -9.80 25.33
C ASP A 201 -1.63 -10.25 25.33
N ILE A 202 -1.87 -11.53 25.11
CA ILE A 202 -3.21 -12.13 25.14
C ILE A 202 -3.90 -12.00 26.50
N THR A 203 -3.14 -11.77 27.56
CA THR A 203 -3.65 -11.59 28.94
C THR A 203 -4.01 -10.15 29.27
N GLN A 204 -3.63 -9.16 28.43
CA GLN A 204 -3.87 -7.75 28.66
C GLN A 204 -5.00 -7.23 27.76
N PRO A 205 -5.82 -6.27 28.25
CA PRO A 205 -6.80 -5.61 27.40
C PRO A 205 -6.12 -4.97 26.18
N SER A 206 -6.75 -5.11 25.01
CA SER A 206 -6.27 -4.45 23.82
C SER A 206 -6.44 -2.93 23.92
N ILE A 207 -5.49 -2.17 23.39
CA ILE A 207 -5.62 -0.74 23.17
C ILE A 207 -6.40 -0.56 21.86
N ASN A 208 -7.45 0.23 21.89
CA ASN A 208 -8.35 0.43 20.74
C ASN A 208 -8.12 1.79 20.10
N ALA A 209 -8.14 1.80 18.76
CA ALA A 209 -8.06 3.04 17.98
C ALA A 209 -9.37 3.83 18.03
N ASP A 210 -9.24 5.16 18.02
CA ASP A 210 -10.38 6.07 18.02
C ASP A 210 -11.07 6.23 16.67
N SER A 211 -10.35 6.00 15.58
CA SER A 211 -10.86 6.10 14.22
C SER A 211 -10.24 5.02 13.35
N SER A 212 -11.05 4.40 12.51
CA SER A 212 -10.64 3.30 11.65
C SER A 212 -11.51 3.29 10.40
N ARG A 213 -11.07 4.00 9.36
CA ARG A 213 -11.79 4.12 8.10
C ARG A 213 -10.92 3.70 6.93
N ALA A 214 -11.48 2.88 6.02
CA ALA A 214 -10.90 2.60 4.72
C ALA A 214 -11.98 2.53 3.64
N ALA A 215 -11.79 3.28 2.55
CA ALA A 215 -12.70 3.31 1.42
C ALA A 215 -11.97 2.97 0.12
N PHE A 216 -12.57 2.08 -0.67
CA PHE A 216 -12.06 1.62 -1.95
C PHE A 216 -13.09 1.92 -3.04
N VAL A 217 -12.70 2.65 -4.08
CA VAL A 217 -13.55 2.97 -5.22
C VAL A 217 -12.85 2.55 -6.52
N ASN A 218 -13.55 1.82 -7.38
CA ASN A 218 -13.02 1.34 -8.65
C ASN A 218 -11.72 0.53 -8.50
N CYS A 219 -11.59 -0.27 -7.45
CA CYS A 219 -10.38 -1.00 -7.13
C CYS A 219 -10.49 -2.50 -7.44
N ILE A 220 -9.34 -3.15 -7.60
CA ILE A 220 -9.20 -4.60 -7.67
C ILE A 220 -8.36 -5.04 -6.48
N LEU A 221 -8.92 -5.92 -5.60
CA LEU A 221 -8.23 -6.58 -4.52
C LEU A 221 -8.33 -8.09 -4.73
N TYR A 222 -7.27 -8.69 -5.20
CA TYR A 222 -7.31 -10.09 -5.66
C TYR A 222 -5.97 -10.80 -5.40
N GLY A 223 -6.02 -12.12 -5.40
CA GLY A 223 -4.83 -12.96 -5.20
C GLY A 223 -5.16 -14.44 -5.36
N THR A 224 -4.30 -15.29 -4.82
CA THR A 224 -4.41 -16.75 -4.96
C THR A 224 -5.03 -17.45 -3.77
N LEU A 225 -5.21 -16.75 -2.64
CA LEU A 225 -5.96 -17.30 -1.51
C LEU A 225 -7.48 -17.19 -1.76
N ASP A 226 -8.24 -18.02 -1.07
CA ASP A 226 -9.71 -17.95 -1.11
C ASP A 226 -10.27 -16.69 -0.45
N GLU A 227 -9.53 -16.15 0.55
CA GLU A 227 -9.84 -14.92 1.25
C GLU A 227 -8.65 -13.98 1.20
N GLU A 228 -8.79 -12.87 0.50
CA GLU A 228 -7.76 -11.85 0.32
C GLU A 228 -8.09 -10.54 1.03
N ILE A 229 -9.22 -10.50 1.78
CA ILE A 229 -9.71 -9.31 2.44
C ILE A 229 -10.12 -9.67 3.87
N VAL A 230 -9.33 -9.23 4.84
CA VAL A 230 -9.62 -9.47 6.25
C VAL A 230 -9.67 -8.15 7.03
N ALA A 231 -10.76 -7.94 7.77
CA ALA A 231 -10.92 -6.82 8.66
C ALA A 231 -11.35 -7.30 10.05
N GLU A 232 -10.54 -7.04 11.06
CA GLU A 232 -10.73 -7.52 12.43
C GLU A 232 -11.02 -6.35 13.38
N GLY A 233 -12.25 -6.28 13.87
CA GLY A 233 -12.64 -5.34 14.91
C GLY A 233 -12.37 -5.90 16.31
N SER A 234 -11.89 -5.06 17.23
CA SER A 234 -11.81 -5.44 18.64
C SER A 234 -13.19 -5.71 19.20
N THR A 235 -13.36 -6.85 19.86
CA THR A 235 -14.60 -7.20 20.57
C THR A 235 -14.89 -6.29 21.77
N GLN A 236 -13.87 -5.60 22.26
CA GLN A 236 -13.97 -4.65 23.39
C GLN A 236 -14.18 -3.20 22.91
N ASN A 237 -14.13 -2.94 21.59
CA ASN A 237 -14.25 -1.59 21.06
C ASN A 237 -15.68 -1.30 20.62
N ILE A 238 -16.24 -0.23 21.17
CA ILE A 238 -17.56 0.30 20.76
C ILE A 238 -17.48 0.92 19.35
N LYS A 239 -16.28 1.36 18.91
CA LYS A 239 -16.05 1.97 17.61
C LYS A 239 -15.77 0.90 16.58
N LYS A 240 -16.63 0.78 15.59
CA LYS A 240 -16.51 -0.18 14.49
C LYS A 240 -15.52 0.32 13.45
N ILE A 241 -14.97 -0.63 12.69
CA ILE A 241 -14.24 -0.32 11.46
C ILE A 241 -15.26 0.19 10.43
N ASP A 242 -15.00 1.37 9.87
CA ASP A 242 -15.73 1.93 8.73
C ASP A 242 -15.00 1.50 7.43
N LEU A 243 -15.39 0.35 6.91
CA LEU A 243 -14.83 -0.23 5.69
C LEU A 243 -15.86 -0.20 4.59
N SER A 244 -15.49 0.28 3.41
CA SER A 244 -16.37 0.33 2.26
C SER A 244 -15.66 0.04 0.93
N PHE A 245 -16.35 -0.70 0.06
CA PHE A 245 -15.93 -1.00 -1.30
C PHE A 245 -17.05 -0.60 -2.26
N SER A 246 -16.73 0.19 -3.28
CA SER A 246 -17.65 0.62 -4.32
C SER A 246 -17.09 0.33 -5.71
N HIS A 247 -17.83 -0.40 -6.53
CA HIS A 247 -17.44 -0.80 -7.88
C HIS A 247 -16.07 -1.50 -7.91
N CYS A 248 -15.89 -2.49 -7.03
CA CYS A 248 -14.64 -3.24 -6.88
C CYS A 248 -14.78 -4.69 -7.35
N ILE A 249 -13.68 -5.29 -7.79
CA ILE A 249 -13.54 -6.75 -7.91
C ILE A 249 -12.71 -7.23 -6.71
N LEU A 250 -13.27 -8.19 -5.98
CA LEU A 250 -12.78 -8.61 -4.67
C LEU A 250 -12.64 -10.15 -4.60
N LYS A 251 -11.53 -10.65 -4.08
CA LYS A 251 -11.38 -12.06 -3.72
C LYS A 251 -11.69 -12.23 -2.24
N THR A 252 -12.93 -12.60 -1.94
CA THR A 252 -13.41 -12.80 -0.56
C THR A 252 -14.48 -13.86 -0.48
N LYS A 253 -14.58 -14.54 0.67
CA LYS A 253 -15.67 -15.46 1.01
C LYS A 253 -16.92 -14.72 1.47
N GLU A 254 -16.79 -13.47 1.92
CA GLU A 254 -17.89 -12.68 2.44
C GLU A 254 -19.01 -12.47 1.40
N THR A 255 -20.25 -12.39 1.87
CA THR A 255 -21.37 -12.02 1.01
C THR A 255 -21.33 -10.54 0.71
N LEU A 256 -21.40 -10.18 -0.58
CA LEU A 256 -21.27 -8.77 -1.02
C LEU A 256 -22.57 -8.00 -0.78
N ASN A 257 -22.79 -7.53 0.44
CA ASN A 257 -23.96 -6.78 0.85
C ASN A 257 -23.63 -5.32 1.22
N PRO A 258 -24.50 -4.35 0.84
CA PRO A 258 -24.41 -2.99 1.38
C PRO A 258 -24.60 -2.97 2.92
N PRO A 259 -24.03 -1.99 3.63
CA PRO A 259 -23.34 -0.83 3.09
C PRO A 259 -21.84 -1.03 2.80
N VAL A 260 -21.24 -2.15 3.20
CA VAL A 260 -19.82 -2.42 3.04
C VAL A 260 -19.45 -2.62 1.56
N PHE A 261 -20.27 -3.41 0.85
CA PHE A 261 -20.03 -3.73 -0.56
C PHE A 261 -21.11 -3.13 -1.46
N VAL A 262 -20.78 -2.08 -2.18
CA VAL A 262 -21.70 -1.38 -3.08
C VAL A 262 -21.30 -1.71 -4.53
N VAL A 263 -22.15 -2.46 -5.24
CA VAL A 263 -21.90 -2.85 -6.63
C VAL A 263 -20.51 -3.49 -6.82
N CYS A 264 -20.21 -4.54 -6.04
CA CYS A 264 -18.93 -5.27 -6.14
C CYS A 264 -19.12 -6.63 -6.82
N LYS A 265 -18.03 -7.20 -7.35
CA LYS A 265 -17.97 -8.52 -8.00
C LYS A 265 -16.89 -9.39 -7.35
N LYS A 266 -17.03 -10.73 -7.50
CA LYS A 266 -16.03 -11.73 -7.09
C LYS A 266 -15.36 -12.44 -8.27
N ASP A 267 -15.73 -12.06 -9.48
CA ASP A 267 -15.23 -12.66 -10.70
C ASP A 267 -13.70 -12.51 -10.81
N ASP A 268 -13.06 -13.42 -11.56
CA ASP A 268 -11.65 -13.27 -11.91
C ASP A 268 -11.45 -11.98 -12.70
N PRO A 269 -10.53 -11.10 -12.30
CA PRO A 269 -10.25 -9.86 -13.03
C PRO A 269 -9.81 -10.05 -14.47
N GLN A 270 -9.36 -11.26 -14.85
CA GLN A 270 -8.85 -11.60 -16.16
C GLN A 270 -7.68 -10.70 -16.59
N PHE A 271 -6.66 -10.63 -15.76
CA PHE A 271 -5.42 -9.92 -16.10
C PHE A 271 -4.75 -10.50 -17.36
N VAL A 272 -4.10 -9.66 -18.13
CA VAL A 272 -3.42 -10.05 -19.39
C VAL A 272 -2.37 -11.13 -19.13
N ASN A 273 -1.47 -10.97 -18.14
CA ASN A 273 -0.48 -11.97 -17.81
C ASN A 273 0.14 -11.77 -16.41
N ILE A 274 -0.41 -12.43 -15.41
CA ILE A 274 0.07 -12.36 -14.02
C ILE A 274 1.49 -12.90 -13.85
N MET A 275 1.91 -13.87 -14.68
CA MET A 275 3.27 -14.45 -14.60
C MET A 275 4.35 -13.47 -15.05
N ARG A 276 4.00 -12.48 -15.86
CA ARG A 276 4.87 -11.38 -16.29
C ARG A 276 4.56 -10.06 -15.58
N ASN A 277 3.81 -10.12 -14.46
CA ASN A 277 3.36 -8.95 -13.70
C ASN A 277 2.62 -7.91 -14.55
N ASN A 278 1.90 -8.37 -15.59
CA ASN A 278 1.04 -7.53 -16.42
C ASN A 278 -0.40 -7.61 -15.89
N TYR A 279 -0.76 -6.62 -15.07
CA TYR A 279 -2.05 -6.50 -14.39
C TYR A 279 -3.05 -5.60 -15.15
N LYS A 280 -2.83 -5.35 -16.44
CA LYS A 280 -3.85 -4.77 -17.32
C LYS A 280 -4.99 -5.76 -17.51
N LEU A 281 -6.19 -5.27 -17.66
CA LEU A 281 -7.35 -6.11 -17.90
C LEU A 281 -7.42 -6.54 -19.38
N LYS A 282 -7.94 -7.75 -19.60
CA LYS A 282 -8.35 -8.16 -20.95
C LYS A 282 -9.67 -7.47 -21.31
N VAL A 283 -9.95 -7.31 -22.60
CA VAL A 283 -11.21 -6.73 -23.10
C VAL A 283 -12.47 -7.50 -22.64
N THR A 284 -12.32 -8.78 -22.29
CA THR A 284 -13.39 -9.65 -21.75
C THR A 284 -13.50 -9.58 -20.23
N SER A 285 -12.68 -8.75 -19.58
CA SER A 285 -12.68 -8.64 -18.11
C SER A 285 -14.04 -8.16 -17.58
N PRO A 286 -14.52 -8.74 -16.46
CA PRO A 286 -15.70 -8.22 -15.75
C PRO A 286 -15.45 -6.81 -15.16
N GLY A 287 -14.21 -6.34 -15.11
CA GLY A 287 -13.81 -5.00 -14.68
C GLY A 287 -13.82 -3.94 -15.78
N SER A 288 -14.01 -4.38 -17.06
CA SER A 288 -14.13 -3.46 -18.19
C SER A 288 -15.42 -2.65 -18.13
N ASN A 289 -15.32 -1.31 -18.24
CA ASN A 289 -16.45 -0.38 -18.17
C ASN A 289 -17.35 -0.60 -16.94
N PHE A 290 -16.76 -1.03 -15.83
CA PHE A 290 -17.51 -1.37 -14.61
C PHE A 290 -17.44 -0.30 -13.52
N GLY A 291 -16.50 0.61 -13.61
CA GLY A 291 -16.30 1.67 -12.62
C GLY A 291 -17.35 2.79 -12.70
N ILE A 292 -17.29 3.67 -11.70
CA ILE A 292 -18.05 4.92 -11.70
C ILE A 292 -17.12 6.11 -12.02
N PRO A 293 -17.62 7.14 -12.70
CA PRO A 293 -16.84 8.37 -12.89
C PRO A 293 -16.44 9.00 -11.56
N VAL A 294 -15.16 9.32 -11.43
CA VAL A 294 -14.56 10.02 -10.29
C VAL A 294 -13.59 11.09 -10.81
N SER A 295 -12.96 11.85 -9.94
CA SER A 295 -12.00 12.90 -10.32
C SER A 295 -10.71 12.39 -10.99
N VAL A 296 -10.45 11.08 -10.94
CA VAL A 296 -9.27 10.44 -11.55
C VAL A 296 -9.58 10.13 -13.02
N VAL A 297 -9.20 11.02 -13.91
CA VAL A 297 -9.58 11.01 -15.34
C VAL A 297 -8.60 10.32 -16.28
N THR A 298 -7.42 9.97 -15.79
CA THR A 298 -6.41 9.19 -16.54
C THR A 298 -6.02 7.96 -15.74
N ASP A 299 -5.47 6.97 -16.41
CA ASP A 299 -4.93 5.76 -15.78
C ASP A 299 -3.45 5.92 -15.39
N LEU A 300 -2.81 4.86 -14.87
CA LEU A 300 -1.40 4.85 -14.45
C LEU A 300 -0.44 5.17 -15.61
N GLU A 301 -0.78 4.83 -16.83
CA GLU A 301 0.03 5.13 -18.02
C GLU A 301 -0.29 6.49 -18.66
N GLY A 302 -1.29 7.20 -18.12
CA GLY A 302 -1.70 8.52 -18.62
C GLY A 302 -2.78 8.47 -19.70
N PHE A 303 -3.34 7.29 -20.02
CA PHE A 303 -4.46 7.18 -20.95
C PHE A 303 -5.75 7.69 -20.31
N SER A 304 -6.56 8.38 -21.09
CA SER A 304 -7.86 8.87 -20.62
C SER A 304 -8.79 7.71 -20.28
N ARG A 305 -9.47 7.82 -19.15
CA ARG A 305 -10.47 6.83 -18.75
C ARG A 305 -11.76 7.03 -19.53
N SER A 306 -12.37 5.92 -19.93
CA SER A 306 -13.69 5.86 -20.57
C SER A 306 -14.81 6.27 -19.60
N ASN A 307 -16.03 6.37 -20.09
CA ASN A 307 -17.21 6.61 -19.27
C ASN A 307 -18.31 5.58 -19.64
N PRO A 308 -18.58 4.58 -18.78
CA PRO A 308 -17.93 4.26 -17.49
C PRO A 308 -16.45 3.84 -17.62
N PRO A 309 -15.61 4.12 -16.63
CA PRO A 309 -14.20 3.72 -16.67
C PRO A 309 -13.99 2.23 -16.34
N ASP A 310 -12.87 1.69 -16.75
CA ASP A 310 -12.39 0.42 -16.24
C ASP A 310 -11.95 0.56 -14.78
N ILE A 311 -12.05 -0.50 -14.01
CA ILE A 311 -11.57 -0.51 -12.63
C ILE A 311 -10.09 -0.91 -12.55
N GLY A 312 -9.45 -0.56 -11.42
CA GLY A 312 -8.03 -0.78 -11.21
C GLY A 312 -7.13 0.31 -11.81
N ALA A 313 -5.82 0.05 -11.77
CA ALA A 313 -4.81 1.06 -12.11
C ALA A 313 -4.70 1.37 -13.61
N TYR A 314 -5.25 0.56 -14.47
CA TYR A 314 -5.14 0.68 -15.93
C TYR A 314 -6.50 0.77 -16.61
N GLU A 315 -6.54 1.47 -17.73
CA GLU A 315 -7.64 1.50 -18.69
C GLU A 315 -7.31 0.59 -19.87
N ILE A 316 -8.27 -0.15 -20.40
CA ILE A 316 -8.12 -0.97 -21.62
C ILE A 316 -8.04 -0.04 -22.84
N GLN A 317 -7.09 -0.32 -23.72
CA GLN A 317 -6.87 0.43 -24.96
C GLN A 317 -7.35 -0.34 -26.19
#